data_aa694befa69c6552908623a0eafa2a6e
#
_entry.id   aa694befa69c6552908623a0eafa2a6e
#
_cell.length_a   1.000
_cell.length_b   1.000
_cell.length_c   1.000
_cell.angle_alpha   90.00
_cell.angle_beta   90.00
_cell.angle_gamma   90.00
#
_symmetry.space_group_name_H-M   'P 1'
#
loop_
_entity.id
_entity.type
_entity.pdbx_description
1 polymer ?
#
loop_
_entity_poly.entity_id
_entity_poly.type
_entity_poly.pdbx_seq_one_letter_code
_entity_poly.pdbx_strand_id
1 'polypeptide(L)'
;MINYDYRELTGEVITREDFEYEEERKGWNRAIEKYPLVIVYCECEEDIRNAIIFAKTNSLSVRIRSGRHHYEGYSTGNDIVVIDVSKMNKIYIDEENSKIKIQGGVRQRGLKGHDRSCRWKGLYEVTGKRRYPFPGGGCPTVGVVGFTLGGGWGYSSRLLGLGCDRLVEVELINCNGELVICNKEENEDLFWALRGCGGGNFGIVTSMTFNLPSKVENVTLVNIDFTNIDIEENIDLIEKWQELYKTLDKRANFKLVSYNCLERGRGAKIVGLIYGDKKLANDILRPIKDIVSEGIYKLEYISILEANRIIQDSHPEFEKYKSAGRFVYKDYNREEIAELLEIIEERAEGSKYAAITLYGLGGVIKEVKNDNTAFYHRNANFILGFQSVWEDARFTLVNRRWLVEKLKYIKTITEGAFINFPCFEINDKSQTYEQEYYGGNTNVLKLIKEKYDKDDFFNFEQDIRIERKLFYDFLVE
;
A
#
# COMPACT_ATOMS: atom_id res chain seq x y z
N MET A 1 34.42 -16.36 -5.46
CA MET A 1 33.42 -15.28 -5.50
C MET A 1 33.50 -14.66 -6.89
N ILE A 2 32.37 -14.46 -7.55
CA ILE A 2 32.31 -13.74 -8.82
C ILE A 2 32.59 -12.28 -8.49
N ASN A 3 33.59 -11.70 -9.14
CA ASN A 3 33.92 -10.28 -8.97
C ASN A 3 33.18 -9.48 -10.05
N TYR A 4 32.19 -8.69 -9.67
CA TYR A 4 31.42 -7.85 -10.59
C TYR A 4 32.11 -6.49 -10.76
N ASP A 5 32.10 -5.98 -12.00
CA ASP A 5 32.60 -4.66 -12.28
C ASP A 5 31.50 -3.61 -12.21
N TYR A 6 31.42 -2.89 -11.10
CA TYR A 6 30.38 -1.88 -10.86
C TYR A 6 30.63 -0.52 -11.55
N ARG A 7 31.72 -0.36 -12.32
CA ARG A 7 32.07 0.93 -12.97
C ARG A 7 31.06 1.38 -14.02
N GLU A 8 30.25 0.45 -14.55
CA GLU A 8 29.17 0.78 -15.49
C GLU A 8 27.94 1.36 -14.82
N LEU A 9 27.80 1.27 -13.49
CA LEU A 9 26.73 1.86 -12.73
C LEU A 9 27.01 3.33 -12.46
N THR A 10 26.15 4.23 -12.94
CA THR A 10 26.32 5.69 -12.82
C THR A 10 25.62 6.31 -11.60
N GLY A 11 24.66 5.60 -11.01
CA GLY A 11 24.04 5.99 -9.74
C GLY A 11 24.97 5.78 -8.55
N GLU A 12 24.54 6.19 -7.35
CA GLU A 12 25.26 5.83 -6.11
C GLU A 12 25.12 4.34 -5.84
N VAL A 13 26.23 3.66 -5.69
CA VAL A 13 26.31 2.19 -5.54
C VAL A 13 26.66 1.86 -4.09
N ILE A 14 25.85 1.00 -3.47
CA ILE A 14 26.08 0.44 -2.13
C ILE A 14 26.21 -1.07 -2.25
N THR A 15 27.34 -1.61 -1.81
CA THR A 15 27.69 -3.04 -1.80
C THR A 15 27.83 -3.54 -0.37
N ARG A 16 28.02 -4.86 -0.20
CA ARG A 16 28.25 -5.48 1.13
C ARG A 16 29.53 -5.02 1.82
N GLU A 17 30.44 -4.38 1.09
CA GLU A 17 31.70 -3.86 1.62
C GLU A 17 31.56 -2.46 2.21
N ASP A 18 30.44 -1.76 1.90
CA ASP A 18 30.19 -0.40 2.33
C ASP A 18 29.63 -0.36 3.74
N PHE A 19 30.07 0.62 4.53
CA PHE A 19 29.68 0.79 5.92
C PHE A 19 28.16 1.00 6.07
N GLU A 20 27.53 1.69 5.13
CA GLU A 20 26.11 2.00 5.12
C GLU A 20 25.22 0.80 4.75
N TYR A 21 25.79 -0.28 4.19
CA TYR A 21 25.03 -1.40 3.63
C TYR A 21 24.00 -1.99 4.60
N GLU A 22 24.39 -2.20 5.88
CA GLU A 22 23.52 -2.81 6.86
C GLU A 22 22.24 -2.00 7.13
N GLU A 23 22.26 -0.68 7.03
CA GLU A 23 21.06 0.13 7.16
C GLU A 23 20.34 0.28 5.80
N GLU A 24 21.08 0.44 4.70
CA GLU A 24 20.53 0.68 3.38
C GLU A 24 19.81 -0.53 2.78
N ARG A 25 20.18 -1.77 3.16
CA ARG A 25 19.48 -2.99 2.73
C ARG A 25 18.10 -3.16 3.37
N LYS A 26 17.82 -2.54 4.51
CA LYS A 26 16.60 -2.75 5.29
C LYS A 26 15.41 -1.97 4.73
N GLY A 27 14.24 -2.61 4.80
CA GLY A 27 12.94 -1.98 4.57
C GLY A 27 12.35 -1.38 5.85
N TRP A 28 11.16 -0.78 5.74
CA TRP A 28 10.40 -0.30 6.89
C TRP A 28 9.98 -1.46 7.82
N ASN A 29 9.60 -2.62 7.24
CA ASN A 29 9.37 -3.84 8.00
C ASN A 29 10.70 -4.49 8.39
N ARG A 30 11.14 -4.28 9.62
CA ARG A 30 12.40 -4.81 10.15
C ARG A 30 12.36 -6.31 10.48
N ALA A 31 11.24 -7.00 10.21
CA ALA A 31 11.16 -8.46 10.27
C ALA A 31 11.69 -9.15 9.00
N ILE A 32 12.01 -8.37 7.96
CA ILE A 32 12.50 -8.86 6.67
C ILE A 32 14.02 -8.74 6.64
N GLU A 33 14.67 -9.90 6.55
CA GLU A 33 16.12 -10.03 6.43
C GLU A 33 16.48 -10.54 5.05
N LYS A 34 16.88 -9.62 4.14
CA LYS A 34 17.34 -9.92 2.79
C LYS A 34 18.66 -9.18 2.53
N TYR A 35 19.54 -9.78 1.72
CA TYR A 35 20.92 -9.35 1.49
C TYR A 35 21.16 -9.16 -0.02
N PRO A 36 20.79 -8.02 -0.61
CA PRO A 36 21.06 -7.75 -2.01
C PRO A 36 22.56 -7.78 -2.30
N LEU A 37 22.90 -8.10 -3.55
CA LEU A 37 24.28 -8.03 -4.02
C LEU A 37 24.74 -6.57 -4.08
N VAL A 38 23.91 -5.71 -4.63
CA VAL A 38 24.17 -4.29 -4.81
C VAL A 38 22.87 -3.50 -4.78
N ILE A 39 22.93 -2.29 -4.24
CA ILE A 39 21.83 -1.30 -4.25
C ILE A 39 22.33 -0.12 -5.09
N VAL A 40 21.57 0.21 -6.14
CA VAL A 40 21.86 1.34 -7.04
C VAL A 40 20.84 2.43 -6.81
N TYR A 41 21.24 3.55 -6.24
CA TYR A 41 20.41 4.73 -6.07
C TYR A 41 20.43 5.57 -7.34
N CYS A 42 19.31 5.58 -8.05
CA CYS A 42 19.15 6.29 -9.30
C CYS A 42 18.62 7.71 -9.07
N GLU A 43 19.22 8.71 -9.71
CA GLU A 43 18.80 10.11 -9.69
C GLU A 43 18.17 10.54 -11.02
N CYS A 44 18.40 9.77 -12.09
CA CYS A 44 17.87 10.00 -13.42
C CYS A 44 17.60 8.68 -14.17
N GLU A 45 17.02 8.79 -15.37
CA GLU A 45 16.70 7.65 -16.23
C GLU A 45 17.93 6.90 -16.72
N GLU A 46 19.05 7.60 -16.92
CA GLU A 46 20.29 7.00 -17.37
C GLU A 46 20.85 6.02 -16.33
N ASP A 47 20.77 6.37 -15.03
CA ASP A 47 21.18 5.48 -13.95
C ASP A 47 20.33 4.19 -13.93
N ILE A 48 19.03 4.32 -14.20
CA ILE A 48 18.12 3.17 -14.31
C ILE A 48 18.51 2.28 -15.49
N ARG A 49 18.77 2.86 -16.67
CA ARG A 49 19.20 2.12 -17.87
C ARG A 49 20.47 1.34 -17.61
N ASN A 50 21.47 2.00 -17.03
CA ASN A 50 22.76 1.38 -16.73
C ASN A 50 22.62 0.24 -15.72
N ALA A 51 21.76 0.39 -14.71
CA ALA A 51 21.46 -0.69 -13.76
C ALA A 51 20.74 -1.89 -14.41
N ILE A 52 19.82 -1.66 -15.37
CA ILE A 52 19.16 -2.71 -16.15
C ILE A 52 20.18 -3.44 -17.03
N ILE A 53 21.03 -2.69 -17.76
CA ILE A 53 22.07 -3.27 -18.62
C ILE A 53 23.05 -4.10 -17.79
N PHE A 54 23.52 -3.57 -16.66
CA PHE A 54 24.40 -4.28 -15.74
C PHE A 54 23.75 -5.60 -15.27
N ALA A 55 22.50 -5.57 -14.84
CA ALA A 55 21.79 -6.76 -14.39
C ALA A 55 21.66 -7.82 -15.51
N LYS A 56 21.30 -7.40 -16.72
CA LYS A 56 21.20 -8.31 -17.90
C LYS A 56 22.54 -8.91 -18.29
N THR A 57 23.58 -8.09 -18.39
CA THR A 57 24.94 -8.53 -18.76
C THR A 57 25.47 -9.58 -17.78
N ASN A 58 25.15 -9.44 -16.51
CA ASN A 58 25.60 -10.34 -15.46
C ASN A 58 24.58 -11.44 -15.10
N SER A 59 23.46 -11.55 -15.83
CA SER A 59 22.38 -12.51 -15.56
C SER A 59 21.84 -12.43 -14.12
N LEU A 60 21.71 -11.22 -13.58
CA LEU A 60 21.22 -10.94 -12.23
C LEU A 60 19.74 -10.56 -12.26
N SER A 61 18.99 -11.05 -11.29
CA SER A 61 17.63 -10.59 -11.03
C SER A 61 17.62 -9.16 -10.48
N VAL A 62 16.54 -8.44 -10.73
CA VAL A 62 16.34 -7.07 -10.23
C VAL A 62 15.16 -6.99 -9.28
N ARG A 63 15.19 -6.01 -8.38
CA ARG A 63 14.01 -5.55 -7.62
C ARG A 63 13.98 -4.03 -7.65
N ILE A 64 12.76 -3.49 -7.73
CA ILE A 64 12.51 -2.05 -7.80
C ILE A 64 12.13 -1.55 -6.41
N ARG A 65 12.77 -0.46 -5.98
CA ARG A 65 12.56 0.08 -4.65
C ARG A 65 12.37 1.61 -4.70
N SER A 66 11.39 2.10 -3.92
CA SER A 66 11.12 3.52 -3.72
C SER A 66 10.93 3.81 -2.22
N GLY A 67 9.72 3.66 -1.67
CA GLY A 67 9.42 3.93 -0.26
C GLY A 67 9.89 2.88 0.74
N ARG A 68 10.33 1.70 0.32
CA ARG A 68 10.78 0.56 1.15
C ARG A 68 9.69 -0.03 2.06
N HIS A 69 8.39 0.05 1.67
CA HIS A 69 7.25 -0.35 2.51
C HIS A 69 6.57 -1.65 2.09
N HIS A 70 7.16 -2.44 1.20
CA HIS A 70 6.55 -3.70 0.79
C HIS A 70 6.46 -4.68 1.97
N TYR A 71 5.25 -5.15 2.30
CA TYR A 71 4.98 -5.98 3.48
C TYR A 71 5.77 -7.28 3.52
N GLU A 72 5.95 -7.94 2.35
CA GLU A 72 6.73 -9.17 2.18
C GLU A 72 8.16 -8.93 1.68
N GLY A 73 8.56 -7.65 1.51
CA GLY A 73 9.91 -7.30 1.09
C GLY A 73 10.25 -7.66 -0.35
N TYR A 74 9.25 -7.66 -1.28
CA TYR A 74 9.52 -7.94 -2.70
C TYR A 74 10.23 -6.80 -3.42
N SER A 75 10.42 -5.65 -2.79
CA SER A 75 11.28 -4.57 -3.31
C SER A 75 12.77 -4.77 -3.00
N THR A 76 13.17 -5.91 -2.48
CA THR A 76 14.55 -6.34 -2.21
C THR A 76 14.66 -7.86 -2.31
N GLY A 77 15.86 -8.42 -2.31
CA GLY A 77 16.09 -9.87 -2.39
C GLY A 77 17.53 -10.21 -2.03
N ASN A 78 17.84 -11.51 -2.04
CA ASN A 78 19.22 -12.00 -1.81
C ASN A 78 19.96 -12.10 -3.13
N ASP A 79 21.22 -11.63 -3.16
CA ASP A 79 22.14 -11.77 -4.30
C ASP A 79 21.62 -11.17 -5.62
N ILE A 80 20.84 -10.10 -5.54
CA ILE A 80 20.21 -9.41 -6.67
C ILE A 80 20.64 -7.95 -6.75
N VAL A 81 20.31 -7.28 -7.86
CA VAL A 81 20.40 -5.83 -8.01
C VAL A 81 19.12 -5.17 -7.51
N VAL A 82 19.23 -4.27 -6.53
CA VAL A 82 18.14 -3.38 -6.12
C VAL A 82 18.29 -2.05 -6.85
N ILE A 83 17.32 -1.70 -7.69
CA ILE A 83 17.25 -0.40 -8.36
C ILE A 83 16.37 0.51 -7.53
N ASP A 84 16.97 1.46 -6.80
CA ASP A 84 16.27 2.35 -5.87
C ASP A 84 16.10 3.73 -6.48
N VAL A 85 14.84 4.13 -6.71
CA VAL A 85 14.50 5.43 -7.30
C VAL A 85 14.15 6.50 -6.24
N SER A 86 14.44 6.26 -4.96
CA SER A 86 14.05 7.17 -3.87
C SER A 86 14.68 8.57 -3.98
N LYS A 87 15.77 8.71 -4.73
CA LYS A 87 16.41 10.01 -5.02
C LYS A 87 15.70 10.80 -6.12
N MET A 88 14.89 10.16 -6.97
CA MET A 88 14.04 10.81 -7.97
C MET A 88 12.77 11.34 -7.28
N ASN A 89 12.82 12.47 -6.58
CA ASN A 89 11.79 12.89 -5.63
C ASN A 89 11.23 14.30 -5.87
N LYS A 90 11.36 14.83 -7.10
CA LYS A 90 10.82 16.14 -7.48
C LYS A 90 9.31 16.09 -7.67
N ILE A 91 8.65 17.21 -7.33
CA ILE A 91 7.21 17.41 -7.45
C ILE A 91 6.95 18.71 -8.19
N TYR A 92 6.15 18.65 -9.25
CA TYR A 92 5.78 19.79 -10.09
C TYR A 92 4.27 19.95 -10.09
N ILE A 93 3.78 21.14 -9.72
CA ILE A 93 2.35 21.47 -9.76
C ILE A 93 2.12 22.45 -10.91
N ASP A 94 1.19 22.08 -11.79
CA ASP A 94 0.63 22.88 -12.85
C ASP A 94 -0.82 23.24 -12.48
N GLU A 95 -0.98 24.41 -11.84
CA GLU A 95 -2.30 24.85 -11.38
C GLU A 95 -3.20 25.27 -12.56
N GLU A 96 -2.61 25.74 -13.67
CA GLU A 96 -3.35 26.16 -14.88
C GLU A 96 -4.06 24.97 -15.53
N ASN A 97 -3.36 23.83 -15.65
CA ASN A 97 -3.91 22.59 -16.20
C ASN A 97 -4.47 21.66 -15.11
N SER A 98 -4.52 22.10 -13.85
CA SER A 98 -4.99 21.30 -12.72
C SER A 98 -4.30 19.94 -12.63
N LYS A 99 -2.97 19.89 -12.79
CA LYS A 99 -2.16 18.69 -12.77
C LYS A 99 -1.03 18.76 -11.74
N ILE A 100 -0.60 17.60 -11.28
CA ILE A 100 0.60 17.42 -10.49
C ILE A 100 1.41 16.26 -11.05
N LYS A 101 2.69 16.50 -11.36
CA LYS A 101 3.66 15.47 -11.77
C LYS A 101 4.63 15.22 -10.63
N ILE A 102 4.82 13.94 -10.30
CA ILE A 102 5.75 13.50 -9.27
C ILE A 102 6.75 12.50 -9.85
N GLN A 103 7.97 12.50 -9.36
CA GLN A 103 8.97 11.48 -9.71
C GLN A 103 8.80 10.20 -8.88
N GLY A 104 9.43 9.10 -9.34
CA GLY A 104 9.31 7.73 -8.84
C GLY A 104 9.58 7.54 -7.35
N GLY A 105 10.44 8.36 -6.77
CA GLY A 105 10.85 8.31 -5.36
C GLY A 105 10.05 9.16 -4.40
N VAL A 106 9.04 9.90 -4.86
CA VAL A 106 8.22 10.75 -3.99
C VAL A 106 7.48 9.94 -2.94
N ARG A 107 7.56 10.37 -1.68
CA ARG A 107 6.87 9.78 -0.54
C ARG A 107 5.65 10.60 -0.13
N GLN A 108 4.74 10.02 0.68
CA GLN A 108 3.53 10.70 1.15
C GLN A 108 3.85 12.02 1.88
N ARG A 109 4.77 12.02 2.83
CA ARG A 109 5.23 13.23 3.52
C ARG A 109 6.75 13.37 3.55
N GLY A 110 7.49 12.27 3.68
CA GLY A 110 8.94 12.22 3.90
C GLY A 110 9.31 11.81 5.33
N LEU A 111 10.60 11.72 5.61
CA LEU A 111 11.12 11.29 6.91
C LEU A 111 11.36 12.46 7.86
N LYS A 112 11.29 12.21 9.18
CA LYS A 112 11.80 13.09 10.20
C LYS A 112 13.32 12.88 10.36
N GLY A 113 14.12 13.72 9.76
CA GLY A 113 15.43 14.11 10.32
C GLY A 113 16.65 13.21 10.13
N HIS A 114 16.58 11.94 9.71
CA HIS A 114 17.75 11.03 9.70
C HIS A 114 18.15 10.45 8.34
N ASP A 115 17.32 10.55 7.34
CA ASP A 115 17.64 10.04 6.00
C ASP A 115 18.14 11.17 5.10
N ARG A 116 19.37 11.03 4.59
CA ARG A 116 19.99 11.99 3.65
C ARG A 116 19.15 12.18 2.38
N SER A 117 18.29 11.22 2.01
CA SER A 117 17.37 11.29 0.87
C SER A 117 16.16 12.19 1.11
N CYS A 118 15.86 12.57 2.34
CA CYS A 118 14.62 13.26 2.75
C CYS A 118 14.76 14.74 3.05
N ARG A 119 15.68 15.43 2.40
CA ARG A 119 15.68 16.91 2.39
C ARG A 119 14.48 17.51 1.65
N TRP A 120 13.59 16.67 1.11
CA TRP A 120 12.54 17.08 0.19
C TRP A 120 11.16 17.00 0.83
N LYS A 121 10.28 17.92 0.47
CA LYS A 121 8.90 17.98 0.93
C LYS A 121 8.10 16.89 0.23
N GLY A 122 7.56 15.93 0.98
CA GLY A 122 6.69 14.91 0.42
C GLY A 122 5.38 15.46 -0.15
N LEU A 123 4.60 14.59 -0.78
CA LEU A 123 3.42 14.97 -1.54
C LEU A 123 2.41 15.79 -0.71
N TYR A 124 2.07 15.34 0.49
CA TYR A 124 1.12 16.05 1.36
C TYR A 124 1.59 17.44 1.82
N GLU A 125 2.91 17.63 1.98
CA GLU A 125 3.45 18.96 2.32
C GLU A 125 3.31 19.95 1.16
N VAL A 126 3.47 19.45 -0.07
CA VAL A 126 3.39 20.29 -1.28
C VAL A 126 1.94 20.58 -1.66
N THR A 127 1.09 19.57 -1.67
CA THR A 127 -0.33 19.72 -2.05
C THR A 127 -1.13 20.43 -0.97
N GLY A 128 -0.93 20.07 0.31
CA GLY A 128 -1.68 20.62 1.43
C GLY A 128 -1.39 22.11 1.66
N LYS A 129 -0.15 22.61 1.45
CA LYS A 129 0.15 24.05 1.47
C LYS A 129 -0.62 24.85 0.43
N ARG A 130 -1.06 24.20 -0.65
CA ARG A 130 -1.88 24.78 -1.71
C ARG A 130 -3.35 24.43 -1.58
N ARG A 131 -3.73 23.74 -0.47
CA ARG A 131 -5.09 23.32 -0.15
C ARG A 131 -5.67 22.27 -1.08
N TYR A 132 -4.82 21.53 -1.79
CA TYR A 132 -5.25 20.37 -2.57
C TYR A 132 -5.24 19.11 -1.71
N PRO A 133 -6.39 18.46 -1.46
CA PRO A 133 -6.42 17.12 -0.90
C PRO A 133 -5.86 16.10 -1.90
N PHE A 134 -5.34 15.00 -1.40
CA PHE A 134 -4.85 13.91 -2.23
C PHE A 134 -5.30 12.56 -1.63
N PRO A 135 -5.73 11.57 -2.44
CA PRO A 135 -6.13 10.26 -1.94
C PRO A 135 -4.91 9.38 -1.64
N GLY A 136 -4.02 9.86 -0.80
CA GLY A 136 -2.80 9.16 -0.36
C GLY A 136 -2.99 8.44 0.97
N GLY A 137 -2.02 7.60 1.33
CA GLY A 137 -2.03 6.78 2.55
C GLY A 137 -1.69 7.54 3.83
N GLY A 138 -1.92 6.88 4.97
CA GLY A 138 -1.69 7.46 6.31
C GLY A 138 -0.23 7.42 6.78
N CYS A 139 0.62 6.52 6.27
CA CYS A 139 2.02 6.43 6.70
C CYS A 139 2.91 7.41 5.94
N PRO A 140 3.76 8.23 6.62
CA PRO A 140 4.49 9.34 6.01
C PRO A 140 5.54 8.91 4.99
N THR A 141 6.16 7.74 5.17
CA THR A 141 7.34 7.30 4.42
C THR A 141 7.02 6.37 3.26
N VAL A 142 5.74 6.00 3.09
CA VAL A 142 5.28 5.19 1.95
C VAL A 142 5.51 5.93 0.63
N GLY A 143 6.11 5.24 -0.35
CA GLY A 143 6.29 5.74 -1.71
C GLY A 143 4.96 5.88 -2.44
N VAL A 144 4.71 7.06 -3.01
CA VAL A 144 3.42 7.37 -3.69
C VAL A 144 3.23 6.47 -4.90
N VAL A 145 4.29 6.17 -5.65
CA VAL A 145 4.22 5.35 -6.86
C VAL A 145 3.79 3.92 -6.54
N GLY A 146 4.51 3.20 -5.65
CA GLY A 146 4.13 1.83 -5.28
C GLY A 146 2.73 1.74 -4.68
N PHE A 147 2.35 2.73 -3.86
CA PHE A 147 1.01 2.86 -3.30
C PHE A 147 -0.07 2.99 -4.39
N THR A 148 0.15 3.85 -5.39
CA THR A 148 -0.79 4.12 -6.49
C THR A 148 -0.92 2.92 -7.44
N LEU A 149 0.20 2.26 -7.76
CA LEU A 149 0.22 1.09 -8.65
C LEU A 149 -0.68 -0.05 -8.13
N GLY A 150 -0.84 -0.20 -6.82
CA GLY A 150 -1.75 -1.18 -6.22
C GLY A 150 -3.14 -0.63 -5.89
N GLY A 151 -3.55 0.47 -6.51
CA GLY A 151 -4.83 1.13 -6.27
C GLY A 151 -4.69 2.35 -5.36
N GLY A 152 -4.27 2.15 -4.12
CA GLY A 152 -3.99 3.25 -3.18
C GLY A 152 -5.22 3.73 -2.41
N TRP A 153 -5.51 3.07 -1.29
CA TRP A 153 -6.55 3.50 -0.35
C TRP A 153 -6.03 4.58 0.62
N GLY A 154 -6.84 5.60 0.85
CA GLY A 154 -6.59 6.65 1.84
C GLY A 154 -7.85 7.29 2.37
N TYR A 155 -7.71 8.19 3.35
CA TYR A 155 -8.87 8.82 4.03
C TYR A 155 -9.69 9.74 3.11
N SER A 156 -9.16 10.14 1.95
CA SER A 156 -9.87 10.93 0.95
C SER A 156 -10.49 10.09 -0.16
N SER A 157 -10.30 8.76 -0.16
CA SER A 157 -10.63 7.91 -1.31
C SER A 157 -12.13 7.80 -1.59
N ARG A 158 -13.00 7.89 -0.57
CA ARG A 158 -14.46 7.88 -0.80
C ARG A 158 -14.95 9.12 -1.54
N LEU A 159 -14.26 10.25 -1.37
CA LEU A 159 -14.57 11.51 -2.06
C LEU A 159 -13.87 11.63 -3.41
N LEU A 160 -12.61 11.18 -3.52
CA LEU A 160 -11.73 11.46 -4.67
C LEU A 160 -11.46 10.24 -5.57
N GLY A 161 -11.90 9.03 -5.18
CA GLY A 161 -11.46 7.77 -5.76
C GLY A 161 -10.16 7.27 -5.10
N LEU A 162 -9.70 6.11 -5.49
CA LEU A 162 -8.39 5.59 -5.11
C LEU A 162 -7.26 6.45 -5.70
N GLY A 163 -6.02 6.29 -5.22
CA GLY A 163 -4.87 6.98 -5.80
C GLY A 163 -4.76 6.81 -7.31
N CYS A 164 -4.97 5.59 -7.82
CA CYS A 164 -4.93 5.26 -9.24
C CYS A 164 -6.05 5.89 -10.07
N ASP A 165 -7.17 6.30 -9.46
CA ASP A 165 -8.29 6.92 -10.18
C ASP A 165 -8.01 8.38 -10.58
N ARG A 166 -7.03 9.01 -9.92
CA ARG A 166 -6.60 10.38 -10.25
C ARG A 166 -5.45 10.41 -11.25
N LEU A 167 -4.86 9.24 -11.56
CA LEU A 167 -3.73 9.10 -12.46
C LEU A 167 -4.15 9.38 -13.91
N VAL A 168 -3.36 10.17 -14.62
CA VAL A 168 -3.58 10.51 -16.03
C VAL A 168 -2.44 10.09 -16.94
N GLU A 169 -1.22 9.95 -16.39
CA GLU A 169 -0.06 9.54 -17.16
C GLU A 169 0.98 8.87 -16.24
N VAL A 170 1.69 7.90 -16.79
CA VAL A 170 2.86 7.24 -16.17
C VAL A 170 4.00 7.23 -17.18
N GLU A 171 5.19 7.60 -16.73
CA GLU A 171 6.44 7.38 -17.47
C GLU A 171 7.23 6.29 -16.75
N LEU A 172 7.73 5.31 -17.50
CA LEU A 172 8.54 4.23 -16.95
C LEU A 172 9.66 3.81 -17.89
N ILE A 173 10.73 3.23 -17.34
CA ILE A 173 11.78 2.55 -18.10
C ILE A 173 11.43 1.05 -18.15
N ASN A 174 11.30 0.51 -19.37
CA ASN A 174 10.98 -0.89 -19.60
C ASN A 174 12.21 -1.80 -19.42
N CYS A 175 12.02 -3.11 -19.60
CA CYS A 175 13.11 -4.08 -19.49
C CYS A 175 14.24 -3.90 -20.52
N ASN A 176 14.02 -3.15 -21.61
CA ASN A 176 15.05 -2.82 -22.61
C ASN A 176 15.81 -1.51 -22.31
N GLY A 177 15.47 -0.82 -21.21
CA GLY A 177 16.03 0.49 -20.89
C GLY A 177 15.39 1.64 -21.67
N GLU A 178 14.25 1.43 -22.32
CA GLU A 178 13.55 2.44 -23.10
C GLU A 178 12.51 3.16 -22.26
N LEU A 179 12.35 4.47 -22.48
CA LEU A 179 11.28 5.26 -21.88
C LEU A 179 9.95 4.93 -22.57
N VAL A 180 8.96 4.55 -21.78
CA VAL A 180 7.59 4.27 -22.21
C VAL A 180 6.64 5.24 -21.53
N ILE A 181 5.82 5.94 -22.30
CA ILE A 181 4.77 6.83 -21.83
C ILE A 181 3.45 6.07 -21.90
N CYS A 182 2.67 6.11 -20.83
CA CYS A 182 1.41 5.40 -20.70
C CYS A 182 0.31 6.38 -20.26
N ASN A 183 -0.69 6.56 -21.09
CA ASN A 183 -1.87 7.38 -20.83
C ASN A 183 -3.07 6.86 -21.66
N LYS A 184 -4.16 7.61 -21.79
CA LYS A 184 -5.34 7.18 -22.54
C LYS A 184 -5.14 7.13 -24.07
N GLU A 185 -4.14 7.84 -24.58
CA GLU A 185 -3.84 7.94 -26.01
C GLU A 185 -2.64 7.06 -26.40
N GLU A 186 -1.73 6.77 -25.46
CA GLU A 186 -0.50 6.05 -25.70
C GLU A 186 -0.31 4.91 -24.70
N ASN A 187 -0.08 3.66 -25.18
CA ASN A 187 0.04 2.45 -24.38
C ASN A 187 -1.13 2.29 -23.39
N GLU A 188 -2.38 2.44 -23.88
CA GLU A 188 -3.59 2.46 -23.06
C GLU A 188 -3.76 1.18 -22.23
N ASP A 189 -3.43 0.02 -22.80
CA ASP A 189 -3.49 -1.28 -22.10
C ASP A 189 -2.51 -1.33 -20.92
N LEU A 190 -1.29 -0.86 -21.10
CA LEU A 190 -0.32 -0.75 -20.00
C LEU A 190 -0.76 0.30 -18.98
N PHE A 191 -1.31 1.43 -19.42
CA PHE A 191 -1.87 2.43 -18.52
C PHE A 191 -3.02 1.88 -17.68
N TRP A 192 -3.86 1.03 -18.27
CA TRP A 192 -4.91 0.31 -17.55
C TRP A 192 -4.30 -0.61 -16.48
N ALA A 193 -3.28 -1.40 -16.83
CA ALA A 193 -2.59 -2.31 -15.92
C ALA A 193 -1.96 -1.59 -14.73
N LEU A 194 -1.25 -0.48 -14.99
CA LEU A 194 -0.57 0.34 -13.97
C LEU A 194 -1.52 1.00 -12.96
N ARG A 195 -2.83 0.87 -13.16
CA ARG A 195 -3.87 1.37 -12.25
C ARG A 195 -4.48 0.24 -11.42
N GLY A 196 -3.64 -0.53 -10.69
CA GLY A 196 -4.11 -1.55 -9.75
C GLY A 196 -3.34 -2.86 -9.73
N CYS A 197 -2.38 -3.08 -10.65
CA CYS A 197 -1.63 -4.33 -10.73
C CYS A 197 -0.52 -4.50 -9.67
N GLY A 198 -0.26 -3.47 -8.87
CA GLY A 198 0.91 -3.44 -7.97
C GLY A 198 2.20 -3.00 -8.66
N GLY A 199 3.22 -2.72 -7.86
CA GLY A 199 4.53 -2.30 -8.35
C GLY A 199 5.41 -3.45 -8.79
N GLY A 200 6.36 -3.17 -9.70
CA GLY A 200 7.44 -4.10 -10.03
C GLY A 200 7.17 -5.07 -11.18
N ASN A 201 6.01 -4.99 -11.86
CA ASN A 201 5.61 -5.97 -12.88
C ASN A 201 6.02 -5.61 -14.32
N PHE A 202 6.11 -4.33 -14.68
CA PHE A 202 6.21 -3.90 -16.08
C PHE A 202 7.39 -3.00 -16.38
N GLY A 203 8.01 -2.42 -15.37
CA GLY A 203 9.08 -1.46 -15.53
C GLY A 203 9.29 -0.61 -14.29
N ILE A 204 10.25 0.30 -14.39
CA ILE A 204 10.67 1.20 -13.33
C ILE A 204 10.03 2.57 -13.57
N VAL A 205 9.01 2.91 -12.78
CA VAL A 205 8.29 4.18 -12.93
C VAL A 205 9.20 5.35 -12.56
N THR A 206 9.40 6.25 -13.51
CA THR A 206 10.19 7.48 -13.35
C THR A 206 9.33 8.66 -12.95
N SER A 207 8.08 8.71 -13.44
CA SER A 207 7.12 9.75 -13.04
C SER A 207 5.67 9.30 -13.13
N MET A 208 4.80 10.00 -12.38
CA MET A 208 3.34 9.90 -12.46
C MET A 208 2.73 11.30 -12.50
N THR A 209 1.73 11.50 -13.36
CA THR A 209 0.93 12.73 -13.42
C THR A 209 -0.49 12.45 -12.97
N PHE A 210 -1.01 13.29 -12.07
CA PHE A 210 -2.36 13.18 -11.52
C PHE A 210 -3.18 14.44 -11.79
N ASN A 211 -4.50 14.28 -11.91
CA ASN A 211 -5.41 15.40 -11.83
C ASN A 211 -5.53 15.91 -10.39
N LEU A 212 -5.35 17.23 -10.20
CA LEU A 212 -5.62 17.87 -8.93
C LEU A 212 -7.15 17.96 -8.70
N PRO A 213 -7.63 17.68 -7.49
CA PRO A 213 -9.03 17.94 -7.13
C PRO A 213 -9.25 19.42 -6.83
N SER A 214 -10.50 19.80 -6.53
CA SER A 214 -10.80 21.13 -6.02
C SER A 214 -10.08 21.42 -4.71
N LYS A 215 -9.69 22.68 -4.49
CA LYS A 215 -9.06 23.13 -3.23
C LYS A 215 -10.03 23.00 -2.05
N VAL A 216 -9.52 22.61 -0.91
CA VAL A 216 -10.25 22.47 0.35
C VAL A 216 -9.45 23.17 1.46
N GLU A 217 -10.09 24.12 2.13
CA GLU A 217 -9.48 24.88 3.24
C GLU A 217 -9.29 23.98 4.46
N ASN A 218 -10.39 23.49 4.99
CA ASN A 218 -10.44 22.71 6.22
C ASN A 218 -11.27 21.46 6.08
N VAL A 219 -10.93 20.49 6.92
CA VAL A 219 -11.64 19.22 7.12
C VAL A 219 -11.83 18.96 8.60
N THR A 220 -12.78 18.12 8.98
CA THR A 220 -12.84 17.63 10.35
C THR A 220 -12.03 16.34 10.46
N LEU A 221 -10.92 16.40 11.21
CA LEU A 221 -10.18 15.23 11.66
C LEU A 221 -10.99 14.51 12.74
N VAL A 222 -11.26 13.24 12.51
CA VAL A 222 -11.89 12.33 13.47
C VAL A 222 -10.81 11.49 14.14
N ASN A 223 -10.74 11.55 15.47
CA ASN A 223 -9.89 10.68 16.27
C ASN A 223 -10.66 10.30 17.55
N ILE A 224 -11.20 9.09 17.57
CA ILE A 224 -11.98 8.57 18.69
C ILE A 224 -11.24 7.36 19.24
N ASP A 225 -11.04 7.31 20.54
CA ASP A 225 -10.34 6.22 21.24
C ASP A 225 -11.25 5.64 22.33
N PHE A 226 -11.50 4.34 22.26
CA PHE A 226 -12.25 3.54 23.22
C PHE A 226 -11.27 2.62 23.93
N THR A 227 -10.66 3.09 25.01
CA THR A 227 -9.73 2.29 25.82
C THR A 227 -10.54 1.37 26.76
N ASN A 228 -10.09 0.12 26.88
CA ASN A 228 -10.73 -0.91 27.72
C ASN A 228 -12.19 -1.21 27.35
N ILE A 229 -12.56 -1.03 26.07
CA ILE A 229 -13.87 -1.42 25.57
C ILE A 229 -14.10 -2.92 25.83
N ASP A 230 -15.29 -3.28 26.31
CA ASP A 230 -15.62 -4.69 26.46
C ASP A 230 -15.95 -5.36 25.11
N ILE A 231 -16.07 -6.69 25.11
CA ILE A 231 -16.28 -7.45 23.87
C ILE A 231 -17.62 -7.13 23.25
N GLU A 232 -18.70 -7.05 24.05
CA GLU A 232 -20.06 -6.77 23.55
C GLU A 232 -20.16 -5.36 22.97
N GLU A 233 -19.61 -4.35 23.66
CA GLU A 233 -19.54 -2.99 23.16
C GLU A 233 -18.74 -2.91 21.85
N ASN A 234 -17.64 -3.69 21.72
CA ASN A 234 -16.83 -3.71 20.50
C ASN A 234 -17.57 -4.40 19.34
N ILE A 235 -18.35 -5.46 19.63
CA ILE A 235 -19.25 -6.09 18.65
C ILE A 235 -20.29 -5.06 18.18
N ASP A 236 -20.98 -4.39 19.09
CA ASP A 236 -21.99 -3.37 18.76
C ASP A 236 -21.37 -2.21 17.95
N LEU A 237 -20.15 -1.81 18.27
CA LEU A 237 -19.40 -0.77 17.56
C LEU A 237 -19.11 -1.18 16.11
N ILE A 238 -18.68 -2.42 15.88
CA ILE A 238 -18.39 -2.94 14.54
C ILE A 238 -19.68 -3.07 13.72
N GLU A 239 -20.76 -3.62 14.31
CA GLU A 239 -22.07 -3.70 13.65
C GLU A 239 -22.55 -2.29 13.23
N LYS A 240 -22.49 -1.33 14.16
CA LYS A 240 -22.91 0.05 13.87
C LYS A 240 -22.02 0.72 12.83
N TRP A 241 -20.72 0.45 12.82
CA TRP A 241 -19.81 0.96 11.79
C TRP A 241 -20.20 0.42 10.40
N GLN A 242 -20.49 -0.86 10.28
CA GLN A 242 -20.95 -1.48 9.03
C GLN A 242 -22.28 -0.87 8.56
N GLU A 243 -23.26 -0.74 9.49
CA GLU A 243 -24.54 -0.10 9.19
C GLU A 243 -24.37 1.33 8.68
N LEU A 244 -23.54 2.12 9.36
CA LEU A 244 -23.25 3.50 8.97
C LEU A 244 -22.67 3.57 7.56
N TYR A 245 -21.77 2.65 7.18
CA TYR A 245 -21.12 2.65 5.86
C TYR A 245 -22.07 2.36 4.70
N LYS A 246 -23.26 1.76 4.93
CA LYS A 246 -24.28 1.55 3.88
C LYS A 246 -24.80 2.87 3.28
N THR A 247 -24.89 3.89 4.11
CA THR A 247 -25.48 5.20 3.74
C THR A 247 -24.54 6.38 3.96
N LEU A 248 -23.29 6.10 4.34
CA LEU A 248 -22.31 7.13 4.70
C LEU A 248 -22.09 8.12 3.54
N ASP A 249 -22.22 9.40 3.85
CA ASP A 249 -21.86 10.48 2.93
C ASP A 249 -20.42 10.28 2.39
N LYS A 250 -20.22 10.39 1.08
CA LYS A 250 -18.92 10.22 0.45
C LYS A 250 -17.85 11.20 0.93
N ARG A 251 -18.26 12.32 1.54
CA ARG A 251 -17.35 13.29 2.18
C ARG A 251 -16.70 12.76 3.45
N ALA A 252 -17.16 11.63 4.00
CA ALA A 252 -16.61 11.01 5.18
C ALA A 252 -15.91 9.70 4.84
N ASN A 253 -14.72 9.50 5.39
CA ASN A 253 -14.03 8.22 5.38
C ASN A 253 -13.19 8.07 6.66
N PHE A 254 -13.35 6.95 7.34
CA PHE A 254 -12.59 6.59 8.53
C PHE A 254 -12.41 5.07 8.62
N LYS A 255 -11.31 4.66 9.23
CA LYS A 255 -11.08 3.27 9.58
C LYS A 255 -11.51 3.03 11.03
N LEU A 256 -12.00 1.83 11.30
CA LEU A 256 -12.18 1.29 12.64
C LEU A 256 -11.08 0.26 12.89
N VAL A 257 -10.40 0.39 14.03
CA VAL A 257 -9.36 -0.54 14.49
C VAL A 257 -9.81 -1.13 15.81
N SER A 258 -9.96 -2.45 15.89
CA SER A 258 -10.06 -3.16 17.16
C SER A 258 -8.72 -3.81 17.46
N TYR A 259 -8.19 -3.62 18.65
CA TYR A 259 -6.83 -4.02 18.99
C TYR A 259 -6.71 -4.62 20.39
N ASN A 260 -5.69 -5.44 20.56
CA ASN A 260 -5.16 -5.85 21.86
C ASN A 260 -3.67 -5.54 21.90
N CYS A 261 -3.24 -4.69 22.82
CA CYS A 261 -1.84 -4.32 22.96
C CYS A 261 -1.30 -4.59 24.37
N LEU A 262 0.02 -4.82 24.44
CA LEU A 262 0.68 -5.18 25.69
C LEU A 262 0.54 -4.10 26.77
N GLU A 263 0.60 -2.82 26.37
CA GLU A 263 0.66 -1.69 27.33
C GLU A 263 -0.72 -1.26 27.85
N ARG A 264 -1.76 -1.31 27.00
CA ARG A 264 -3.09 -0.72 27.28
C ARG A 264 -4.23 -1.75 27.24
N GLY A 265 -3.92 -3.02 26.98
CA GLY A 265 -4.94 -4.05 26.82
C GLY A 265 -5.78 -3.86 25.55
N ARG A 266 -7.08 -4.19 25.65
CA ARG A 266 -8.05 -4.08 24.57
C ARG A 266 -8.47 -2.64 24.32
N GLY A 267 -8.82 -2.34 23.09
CA GLY A 267 -9.39 -1.06 22.71
C GLY A 267 -9.91 -1.05 21.30
N ALA A 268 -10.65 -0.01 20.97
CA ALA A 268 -11.03 0.29 19.60
C ALA A 268 -10.72 1.75 19.28
N LYS A 269 -10.47 2.05 18.00
CA LYS A 269 -10.14 3.40 17.56
C LYS A 269 -10.77 3.70 16.20
N ILE A 270 -11.38 4.89 16.08
CA ILE A 270 -11.85 5.42 14.80
C ILE A 270 -10.98 6.62 14.41
N VAL A 271 -10.37 6.54 13.23
CA VAL A 271 -9.54 7.64 12.70
C VAL A 271 -9.95 7.91 11.25
N GLY A 272 -10.11 9.18 10.91
CA GLY A 272 -10.45 9.55 9.54
C GLY A 272 -10.64 11.02 9.29
N LEU A 273 -11.17 11.33 8.10
CA LEU A 273 -11.44 12.68 7.65
C LEU A 273 -12.90 12.83 7.22
N ILE A 274 -13.48 13.97 7.56
CA ILE A 274 -14.78 14.42 7.06
C ILE A 274 -14.57 15.77 6.36
N TYR A 275 -14.90 15.82 5.09
CA TYR A 275 -14.89 17.04 4.27
C TYR A 275 -16.12 17.87 4.59
N GLY A 276 -16.11 18.52 5.75
CA GLY A 276 -17.16 19.30 6.34
C GLY A 276 -16.77 19.76 7.75
N ASP A 277 -17.63 20.56 8.34
CA ASP A 277 -17.43 21.12 9.68
C ASP A 277 -17.73 20.12 10.82
N LYS A 278 -17.51 20.57 12.06
CA LYS A 278 -17.79 19.75 13.25
C LYS A 278 -19.27 19.40 13.40
N LYS A 279 -20.21 20.22 12.86
CA LYS A 279 -21.63 19.93 12.93
C LYS A 279 -21.94 18.69 12.07
N LEU A 280 -21.51 18.68 10.82
CA LEU A 280 -21.64 17.51 9.95
C LEU A 280 -20.99 16.29 10.58
N ALA A 281 -19.78 16.43 11.15
CA ALA A 281 -19.09 15.30 11.79
C ALA A 281 -19.86 14.75 12.99
N ASN A 282 -20.45 15.59 13.83
CA ASN A 282 -21.28 15.16 14.95
C ASN A 282 -22.56 14.44 14.47
N ASP A 283 -23.19 14.94 13.40
CA ASP A 283 -24.39 14.31 12.84
C ASP A 283 -24.07 12.93 12.27
N ILE A 284 -22.97 12.78 11.54
CA ILE A 284 -22.51 11.49 11.00
C ILE A 284 -22.14 10.49 12.09
N LEU A 285 -21.45 10.93 13.15
CA LEU A 285 -20.93 10.07 14.21
C LEU A 285 -21.90 9.84 15.36
N ARG A 286 -23.09 10.47 15.35
CA ARG A 286 -24.11 10.30 16.40
C ARG A 286 -24.46 8.83 16.66
N PRO A 287 -24.71 7.97 15.63
CA PRO A 287 -25.02 6.56 15.87
C PRO A 287 -23.92 5.79 16.60
N ILE A 288 -22.66 6.17 16.42
CA ILE A 288 -21.52 5.58 17.14
C ILE A 288 -21.53 6.04 18.61
N LYS A 289 -21.78 7.35 18.85
CA LYS A 289 -21.81 7.93 20.20
C LYS A 289 -22.93 7.37 21.06
N ASP A 290 -24.06 7.01 20.43
CA ASP A 290 -25.24 6.48 21.13
C ASP A 290 -25.01 5.05 21.64
N ILE A 291 -24.02 4.32 21.07
CA ILE A 291 -23.69 2.95 21.47
C ILE A 291 -22.58 2.94 22.52
N VAL A 292 -21.46 3.60 22.24
CA VAL A 292 -20.31 3.64 23.14
C VAL A 292 -20.10 5.08 23.59
N SER A 293 -20.65 5.40 24.76
CA SER A 293 -20.58 6.76 25.33
C SER A 293 -19.23 7.06 25.99
N GLU A 294 -18.56 6.04 26.54
CA GLU A 294 -17.30 6.18 27.27
C GLU A 294 -16.07 6.13 26.33
N GLY A 295 -15.93 7.15 25.50
CA GLY A 295 -14.79 7.29 24.60
C GLY A 295 -14.19 8.68 24.60
N ILE A 296 -12.93 8.80 24.19
CA ILE A 296 -12.27 10.09 23.97
C ILE A 296 -12.59 10.54 22.55
N TYR A 297 -13.59 11.41 22.41
CA TYR A 297 -14.03 11.95 21.13
C TYR A 297 -13.30 13.24 20.79
N LYS A 298 -12.31 13.18 19.90
CA LYS A 298 -11.57 14.34 19.42
C LYS A 298 -11.95 14.64 17.97
N LEU A 299 -12.69 15.75 17.76
CA LEU A 299 -13.09 16.25 16.45
C LEU A 299 -12.47 17.64 16.27
N GLU A 300 -11.56 17.76 15.29
CA GLU A 300 -10.79 19.00 15.06
C GLU A 300 -11.04 19.51 13.63
N TYR A 301 -11.61 20.71 13.51
CA TYR A 301 -11.80 21.37 12.22
C TYR A 301 -10.57 22.19 11.89
N ILE A 302 -9.70 21.64 11.08
CA ILE A 302 -8.34 22.13 10.80
C ILE A 302 -8.01 22.04 9.32
N SER A 303 -6.89 22.62 8.89
CA SER A 303 -6.45 22.52 7.51
C SER A 303 -6.17 21.06 7.11
N ILE A 304 -6.39 20.75 5.81
CA ILE A 304 -6.09 19.40 5.29
C ILE A 304 -4.61 19.01 5.51
N LEU A 305 -3.69 19.97 5.47
CA LEU A 305 -2.29 19.72 5.75
C LEU A 305 -2.05 19.28 7.19
N GLU A 306 -2.64 20.00 8.14
CA GLU A 306 -2.49 19.71 9.56
C GLU A 306 -3.14 18.38 9.94
N ALA A 307 -4.34 18.09 9.40
CA ALA A 307 -5.01 16.81 9.60
C ALA A 307 -4.15 15.64 9.11
N ASN A 308 -3.57 15.73 7.91
CA ASN A 308 -2.66 14.72 7.39
C ASN A 308 -1.40 14.57 8.25
N ARG A 309 -0.83 15.67 8.77
CA ARG A 309 0.34 15.62 9.65
C ARG A 309 0.04 14.87 10.95
N ILE A 310 -1.08 15.17 11.60
CA ILE A 310 -1.50 14.49 12.84
C ILE A 310 -1.67 12.99 12.60
N ILE A 311 -2.34 12.60 11.51
CA ILE A 311 -2.50 11.18 11.14
C ILE A 311 -1.13 10.52 10.95
N GLN A 312 -0.23 11.17 10.22
CA GLN A 312 1.08 10.61 9.86
C GLN A 312 2.04 10.56 11.05
N ASP A 313 1.97 11.52 11.96
CA ASP A 313 2.81 11.56 13.17
C ASP A 313 2.49 10.42 14.16
N SER A 314 1.34 9.74 14.00
CA SER A 314 0.98 8.57 14.80
C SER A 314 1.68 7.27 14.37
N HIS A 315 2.41 7.27 13.25
CA HIS A 315 3.10 6.09 12.73
C HIS A 315 4.56 6.06 13.19
N PRO A 316 5.09 4.88 13.56
CA PRO A 316 6.50 4.71 13.93
C PRO A 316 7.41 4.83 12.70
N GLU A 317 8.72 5.01 12.94
CA GLU A 317 9.73 5.06 11.89
C GLU A 317 9.91 3.71 11.19
N PHE A 318 9.82 2.60 11.93
CA PHE A 318 9.86 1.23 11.44
C PHE A 318 9.20 0.29 12.45
N GLU A 319 8.84 -0.91 12.01
CA GLU A 319 8.30 -1.97 12.88
C GLU A 319 8.75 -3.35 12.40
N LYS A 320 8.66 -4.34 13.29
CA LYS A 320 8.60 -5.75 12.91
C LYS A 320 7.14 -6.19 12.96
N TYR A 321 6.59 -6.60 11.83
CA TYR A 321 5.19 -7.00 11.75
C TYR A 321 4.97 -8.05 10.66
N LYS A 322 3.84 -8.74 10.78
CA LYS A 322 3.21 -9.51 9.71
C LYS A 322 1.77 -9.01 9.58
N SER A 323 1.30 -8.87 8.34
CA SER A 323 -0.04 -8.38 8.08
C SER A 323 -0.61 -9.02 6.82
N ALA A 324 -1.94 -9.00 6.70
CA ALA A 324 -2.68 -9.36 5.50
C ALA A 324 -3.85 -8.40 5.32
N GLY A 325 -4.22 -8.13 4.06
CA GLY A 325 -5.41 -7.35 3.72
C GLY A 325 -6.35 -8.14 2.83
N ARG A 326 -7.62 -8.26 3.22
CA ARG A 326 -8.64 -9.03 2.52
C ARG A 326 -9.87 -8.16 2.24
N PHE A 327 -10.55 -8.38 1.12
CA PHE A 327 -11.78 -7.66 0.82
C PHE A 327 -13.00 -8.33 1.43
N VAL A 328 -13.95 -7.51 1.88
CA VAL A 328 -15.21 -7.92 2.52
C VAL A 328 -16.36 -7.39 1.70
N TYR A 329 -17.20 -8.29 1.20
CA TYR A 329 -18.36 -7.96 0.35
C TYR A 329 -19.69 -8.02 1.07
N LYS A 330 -19.74 -8.73 2.21
CA LYS A 330 -20.94 -8.85 3.06
C LYS A 330 -20.60 -8.33 4.45
N ASP A 331 -21.57 -7.67 5.07
CA ASP A 331 -21.40 -7.31 6.47
C ASP A 331 -21.31 -8.57 7.33
N TYR A 332 -20.44 -8.54 8.31
CA TYR A 332 -20.31 -9.60 9.30
C TYR A 332 -21.51 -9.61 10.24
N ASN A 333 -21.97 -10.79 10.62
CA ASN A 333 -22.91 -10.98 11.71
C ASN A 333 -22.18 -10.96 13.08
N ARG A 334 -22.94 -10.97 14.16
CA ARG A 334 -22.38 -10.90 15.53
C ARG A 334 -21.40 -12.04 15.84
N GLU A 335 -21.69 -13.25 15.38
CA GLU A 335 -20.86 -14.43 15.60
C GLU A 335 -19.51 -14.29 14.87
N GLU A 336 -19.52 -13.85 13.61
CA GLU A 336 -18.29 -13.58 12.84
C GLU A 336 -17.47 -12.43 13.45
N ILE A 337 -18.13 -11.39 13.98
CA ILE A 337 -17.44 -10.29 14.68
C ILE A 337 -16.83 -10.79 16.00
N ALA A 338 -17.57 -11.57 16.79
CA ALA A 338 -17.07 -12.15 18.03
C ALA A 338 -15.83 -13.01 17.79
N GLU A 339 -15.84 -13.89 16.77
CA GLU A 339 -14.71 -14.72 16.38
C GLU A 339 -13.48 -13.87 15.96
N LEU A 340 -13.71 -12.80 15.18
CA LEU A 340 -12.63 -11.88 14.80
C LEU A 340 -12.00 -11.19 16.01
N LEU A 341 -12.80 -10.82 17.03
CA LEU A 341 -12.31 -10.22 18.26
C LEU A 341 -11.58 -11.24 19.13
N GLU A 342 -12.07 -12.50 19.20
CA GLU A 342 -11.40 -13.60 19.92
C GLU A 342 -10.02 -13.89 19.32
N ILE A 343 -9.87 -13.82 18.00
CA ILE A 343 -8.59 -13.99 17.33
C ILE A 343 -7.52 -13.04 17.89
N ILE A 344 -7.84 -11.78 18.14
CA ILE A 344 -6.88 -10.80 18.65
C ILE A 344 -6.72 -10.83 20.16
N GLU A 345 -7.64 -11.47 20.91
CA GLU A 345 -7.49 -11.69 22.36
C GLU A 345 -6.24 -12.53 22.66
N GLU A 346 -6.03 -13.58 21.88
CA GLU A 346 -4.87 -14.47 22.00
C GLU A 346 -3.69 -13.94 21.14
N ARG A 347 -3.07 -12.86 21.57
CA ARG A 347 -1.86 -12.39 20.89
C ARG A 347 -0.80 -13.49 20.81
N ALA A 348 -0.04 -13.52 19.71
CA ALA A 348 1.12 -14.40 19.62
C ALA A 348 2.11 -14.13 20.76
N GLU A 349 2.89 -15.14 21.14
CA GLU A 349 3.99 -14.98 22.11
C GLU A 349 4.94 -13.87 21.66
N GLY A 350 5.28 -12.97 22.58
CA GLY A 350 6.13 -11.81 22.33
C GLY A 350 5.52 -10.71 21.44
N SER A 351 4.24 -10.84 21.06
CA SER A 351 3.52 -9.78 20.37
C SER A 351 3.24 -8.60 21.29
N LYS A 352 3.54 -7.40 20.81
CA LYS A 352 3.15 -6.14 21.46
C LYS A 352 1.75 -5.69 21.11
N TYR A 353 1.30 -6.05 19.90
CA TYR A 353 0.06 -5.53 19.34
C TYR A 353 -0.51 -6.50 18.32
N ALA A 354 -1.76 -6.85 18.47
CA ALA A 354 -2.56 -7.54 17.47
C ALA A 354 -3.81 -6.72 17.17
N ALA A 355 -4.21 -6.65 15.90
CA ALA A 355 -5.37 -5.86 15.51
C ALA A 355 -6.05 -6.37 14.26
N ILE A 356 -7.35 -6.11 14.21
CA ILE A 356 -8.14 -6.06 12.98
C ILE A 356 -8.45 -4.60 12.66
N THR A 357 -8.45 -4.27 11.37
CA THR A 357 -8.74 -2.91 10.91
C THR A 357 -9.70 -2.96 9.73
N LEU A 358 -10.81 -2.25 9.83
CA LEU A 358 -11.78 -2.08 8.76
C LEU A 358 -11.49 -0.76 8.04
N TYR A 359 -11.02 -0.85 6.79
CA TYR A 359 -10.76 0.30 5.92
C TYR A 359 -11.95 0.48 4.98
N GLY A 360 -12.79 1.47 5.24
CA GLY A 360 -14.03 1.67 4.50
C GLY A 360 -13.81 1.97 3.02
N LEU A 361 -14.58 1.32 2.17
CA LEU A 361 -14.69 1.57 0.73
C LEU A 361 -16.02 2.27 0.40
N GLY A 362 -16.42 2.30 -0.85
CA GLY A 362 -17.66 2.95 -1.32
C GLY A 362 -17.43 4.39 -1.80
N GLY A 363 -18.48 5.20 -1.85
CA GLY A 363 -18.41 6.54 -2.46
C GLY A 363 -17.92 6.46 -3.92
N VAL A 364 -17.04 7.38 -4.33
CA VAL A 364 -16.50 7.44 -5.70
C VAL A 364 -15.77 6.17 -6.12
N ILE A 365 -15.22 5.39 -5.17
CA ILE A 365 -14.54 4.12 -5.49
C ILE A 365 -15.49 3.15 -6.21
N LYS A 366 -16.76 3.07 -5.77
CA LYS A 366 -17.80 2.20 -6.38
C LYS A 366 -18.39 2.77 -7.66
N GLU A 367 -18.18 4.05 -7.96
CA GLU A 367 -18.62 4.68 -9.22
C GLU A 367 -17.75 4.20 -10.41
N VAL A 368 -16.54 3.69 -10.14
CA VAL A 368 -15.64 3.14 -11.16
C VAL A 368 -15.91 1.64 -11.33
N LYS A 369 -16.12 1.19 -12.57
CA LYS A 369 -16.36 -0.23 -12.87
C LYS A 369 -15.12 -1.09 -12.59
N ASN A 370 -15.31 -2.38 -12.27
CA ASN A 370 -14.25 -3.32 -11.94
C ASN A 370 -13.22 -3.54 -13.08
N ASP A 371 -13.63 -3.28 -14.32
CA ASP A 371 -12.82 -3.45 -15.54
C ASP A 371 -12.23 -2.15 -16.10
N ASN A 372 -12.54 -0.99 -15.52
CA ASN A 372 -12.00 0.30 -15.98
C ASN A 372 -10.52 0.49 -15.61
N THR A 373 -10.03 -0.27 -14.66
CA THR A 373 -8.63 -0.30 -14.22
C THR A 373 -8.28 -1.70 -13.76
N ALA A 374 -7.02 -2.01 -13.59
CA ALA A 374 -6.60 -3.31 -13.06
C ALA A 374 -7.06 -3.58 -11.62
N PHE A 375 -7.40 -2.53 -10.84
CA PHE A 375 -7.96 -2.69 -9.49
C PHE A 375 -9.40 -3.24 -9.56
N TYR A 376 -9.56 -4.52 -9.28
CA TYR A 376 -10.81 -5.26 -9.48
C TYR A 376 -11.86 -5.04 -8.37
N HIS A 377 -11.45 -4.98 -7.10
CA HIS A 377 -12.33 -5.11 -5.92
C HIS A 377 -13.11 -3.83 -5.56
N ARG A 378 -13.73 -3.19 -6.56
CA ARG A 378 -14.45 -1.91 -6.43
C ARG A 378 -15.72 -1.99 -5.59
N ASN A 379 -16.40 -3.16 -5.63
CA ASN A 379 -17.69 -3.37 -5.00
C ASN A 379 -17.61 -3.87 -3.55
N ALA A 380 -16.42 -4.13 -3.04
CA ALA A 380 -16.23 -4.50 -1.65
C ALA A 380 -16.70 -3.40 -0.69
N ASN A 381 -17.23 -3.78 0.48
CA ASN A 381 -17.69 -2.84 1.50
C ASN A 381 -16.51 -2.20 2.23
N PHE A 382 -15.49 -3.00 2.53
CA PHE A 382 -14.27 -2.55 3.19
C PHE A 382 -13.12 -3.53 2.97
N ILE A 383 -11.91 -3.12 3.32
CA ILE A 383 -10.75 -4.00 3.44
C ILE A 383 -10.59 -4.35 4.91
N LEU A 384 -10.55 -5.64 5.23
CA LEU A 384 -10.13 -6.14 6.53
C LEU A 384 -8.61 -6.26 6.56
N GLY A 385 -7.95 -5.42 7.33
CA GLY A 385 -6.54 -5.58 7.67
C GLY A 385 -6.40 -6.41 8.93
N PHE A 386 -5.48 -7.36 8.95
CA PHE A 386 -5.17 -8.19 10.10
C PHE A 386 -3.67 -8.20 10.33
N GLN A 387 -3.21 -7.93 11.56
CA GLN A 387 -1.78 -7.77 11.83
C GLN A 387 -1.36 -8.22 13.22
N SER A 388 -0.08 -8.62 13.32
CA SER A 388 0.67 -8.76 14.57
C SER A 388 1.97 -7.97 14.50
N VAL A 389 2.33 -7.30 15.59
CA VAL A 389 3.54 -6.48 15.74
C VAL A 389 4.35 -6.98 16.94
N TRP A 390 5.67 -7.07 16.79
CA TRP A 390 6.61 -7.48 17.84
C TRP A 390 7.90 -6.66 17.78
N GLU A 391 8.72 -6.72 18.82
CA GLU A 391 10.02 -6.03 18.84
C GLU A 391 11.20 -6.99 18.75
N ASP A 392 11.20 -8.03 19.58
CA ASP A 392 12.31 -8.98 19.64
C ASP A 392 12.26 -9.96 18.47
N ALA A 393 13.36 -10.02 17.70
CA ALA A 393 13.49 -10.89 16.53
C ALA A 393 13.30 -12.38 16.86
N ARG A 394 13.53 -12.81 18.11
CA ARG A 394 13.29 -14.19 18.55
C ARG A 394 11.85 -14.65 18.36
N PHE A 395 10.90 -13.70 18.41
CA PHE A 395 9.48 -13.98 18.24
C PHE A 395 8.99 -13.87 16.79
N THR A 396 9.87 -13.62 15.82
CA THR A 396 9.46 -13.46 14.40
C THR A 396 8.72 -14.68 13.88
N LEU A 397 9.23 -15.88 14.08
CA LEU A 397 8.61 -17.10 13.55
C LEU A 397 7.26 -17.41 14.21
N VAL A 398 7.12 -17.24 15.52
CA VAL A 398 5.85 -17.52 16.22
C VAL A 398 4.77 -16.51 15.81
N ASN A 399 5.12 -15.22 15.67
CA ASN A 399 4.17 -14.20 15.20
C ASN A 399 3.72 -14.42 13.76
N ARG A 400 4.65 -14.79 12.86
CA ARG A 400 4.29 -15.12 11.46
C ARG A 400 3.38 -16.35 11.39
N ARG A 401 3.68 -17.41 12.14
CA ARG A 401 2.85 -18.63 12.18
C ARG A 401 1.46 -18.35 12.76
N TRP A 402 1.38 -17.58 13.83
CA TRP A 402 0.12 -17.18 14.45
C TRP A 402 -0.78 -16.47 13.43
N LEU A 403 -0.26 -15.49 12.67
CA LEU A 403 -1.04 -14.78 11.67
C LEU A 403 -1.53 -15.74 10.57
N VAL A 404 -0.67 -16.60 10.06
CA VAL A 404 -1.02 -17.58 9.01
C VAL A 404 -2.12 -18.54 9.48
N GLU A 405 -2.05 -18.99 10.73
CA GLU A 405 -3.05 -19.88 11.32
C GLU A 405 -4.42 -19.18 11.43
N LYS A 406 -4.43 -17.98 11.98
CA LYS A 406 -5.66 -17.18 12.13
C LYS A 406 -6.22 -16.72 10.76
N LEU A 407 -5.35 -16.50 9.76
CA LEU A 407 -5.77 -16.15 8.40
C LEU A 407 -6.64 -17.24 7.74
N LYS A 408 -6.54 -18.51 8.17
CA LYS A 408 -7.38 -19.60 7.65
C LYS A 408 -8.86 -19.32 7.87
N TYR A 409 -9.24 -18.88 9.07
CA TYR A 409 -10.62 -18.48 9.37
C TYR A 409 -10.99 -17.21 8.60
N ILE A 410 -10.15 -16.18 8.63
CA ILE A 410 -10.39 -14.91 7.93
C ILE A 410 -10.68 -15.13 6.44
N LYS A 411 -10.01 -16.09 5.80
CA LYS A 411 -10.27 -16.46 4.39
C LYS A 411 -11.67 -17.02 4.18
N THR A 412 -12.31 -17.65 5.16
CA THR A 412 -13.68 -18.20 5.01
C THR A 412 -14.77 -17.12 4.99
N ILE A 413 -14.48 -15.93 5.54
CA ILE A 413 -15.41 -14.80 5.67
C ILE A 413 -15.01 -13.59 4.80
N THR A 414 -14.03 -13.75 3.91
CA THR A 414 -13.52 -12.70 3.02
C THR A 414 -13.34 -13.25 1.60
N GLU A 415 -13.30 -12.36 0.61
CA GLU A 415 -13.10 -12.72 -0.79
C GLU A 415 -12.09 -11.77 -1.44
N GLY A 416 -11.02 -12.31 -2.01
CA GLY A 416 -9.94 -11.53 -2.60
C GLY A 416 -9.00 -10.88 -1.58
N ALA A 417 -7.87 -10.39 -2.07
CA ALA A 417 -6.82 -9.80 -1.25
C ALA A 417 -6.37 -8.44 -1.79
N PHE A 418 -5.96 -7.54 -0.89
CA PHE A 418 -5.48 -6.22 -1.27
C PHE A 418 -3.98 -6.25 -1.54
N ILE A 419 -3.59 -5.99 -2.78
CA ILE A 419 -2.20 -6.11 -3.23
C ILE A 419 -1.22 -5.17 -2.49
N ASN A 420 -1.69 -4.04 -1.95
CA ASN A 420 -0.87 -3.16 -1.12
C ASN A 420 -0.66 -3.67 0.31
N PHE A 421 -1.43 -4.68 0.74
CA PHE A 421 -1.25 -5.40 2.00
C PHE A 421 -1.01 -6.89 1.72
N PRO A 422 0.05 -7.21 0.94
CA PRO A 422 0.28 -8.56 0.48
C PRO A 422 0.63 -9.50 1.64
N CYS A 423 0.29 -10.76 1.46
CA CYS A 423 0.67 -11.85 2.33
C CYS A 423 1.10 -13.03 1.47
N PHE A 424 2.30 -13.55 1.69
CA PHE A 424 2.84 -14.66 0.90
C PHE A 424 1.95 -15.91 0.95
N GLU A 425 1.32 -16.13 2.10
CA GLU A 425 0.54 -17.33 2.41
C GLU A 425 -0.93 -17.27 1.95
N ILE A 426 -1.31 -16.32 1.07
CA ILE A 426 -2.68 -16.28 0.51
C ILE A 426 -2.96 -17.37 -0.50
N ASN A 427 -1.93 -17.95 -1.12
CA ASN A 427 -2.09 -19.09 -2.01
C ASN A 427 -2.70 -20.29 -1.28
N ASP A 428 -3.69 -20.92 -1.90
CA ASP A 428 -4.17 -22.25 -1.52
C ASP A 428 -4.38 -23.13 -2.75
N LYS A 429 -4.91 -24.34 -2.54
CA LYS A 429 -5.12 -25.30 -3.63
C LYS A 429 -6.23 -24.88 -4.61
N SER A 430 -7.11 -23.97 -4.20
CA SER A 430 -8.31 -23.58 -4.96
C SER A 430 -8.15 -22.28 -5.72
N GLN A 431 -7.31 -21.36 -5.23
CA GLN A 431 -7.10 -20.05 -5.85
C GLN A 431 -5.63 -19.64 -5.82
N THR A 432 -5.16 -19.01 -6.90
CA THR A 432 -3.83 -18.40 -6.96
C THR A 432 -3.87 -17.00 -6.34
N TYR A 433 -2.72 -16.49 -5.89
CA TYR A 433 -2.63 -15.10 -5.41
C TYR A 433 -3.07 -14.09 -6.50
N GLU A 434 -2.87 -14.41 -7.78
CA GLU A 434 -3.27 -13.54 -8.89
C GLU A 434 -4.80 -13.40 -8.94
N GLN A 435 -5.54 -14.50 -8.75
CA GLN A 435 -7.01 -14.46 -8.68
C GLN A 435 -7.48 -13.71 -7.44
N GLU A 436 -6.80 -13.86 -6.31
CA GLU A 436 -7.09 -13.13 -5.08
C GLU A 436 -6.88 -11.62 -5.24
N TYR A 437 -5.80 -11.18 -5.93
CA TYR A 437 -5.52 -9.77 -6.14
C TYR A 437 -6.35 -9.15 -7.26
N TYR A 438 -6.51 -9.85 -8.38
CA TYR A 438 -6.98 -9.25 -9.62
C TYR A 438 -8.36 -9.75 -10.07
N GLY A 439 -8.90 -10.81 -9.45
CA GLY A 439 -10.21 -11.38 -9.81
C GLY A 439 -10.34 -11.64 -11.29
N GLY A 440 -11.40 -11.13 -11.91
CA GLY A 440 -11.66 -11.27 -13.35
C GLY A 440 -10.66 -10.57 -14.27
N ASN A 441 -9.79 -9.69 -13.75
CA ASN A 441 -8.80 -8.97 -14.54
C ASN A 441 -7.48 -9.76 -14.74
N THR A 442 -7.32 -10.93 -14.09
CA THR A 442 -6.09 -11.74 -14.09
C THR A 442 -5.60 -12.07 -15.50
N ASN A 443 -6.46 -12.58 -16.37
CA ASN A 443 -6.06 -13.00 -17.71
C ASN A 443 -5.62 -11.83 -18.60
N VAL A 444 -6.28 -10.68 -18.47
CA VAL A 444 -5.91 -9.46 -19.21
C VAL A 444 -4.51 -8.98 -18.76
N LEU A 445 -4.24 -9.00 -17.48
CA LEU A 445 -2.92 -8.64 -16.93
C LEU A 445 -1.81 -9.57 -17.44
N LYS A 446 -2.05 -10.88 -17.53
CA LYS A 446 -1.10 -11.85 -18.10
C LYS A 446 -0.76 -11.54 -19.55
N LEU A 447 -1.77 -11.23 -20.38
CA LEU A 447 -1.56 -10.84 -21.78
C LEU A 447 -0.73 -9.54 -21.91
N ILE A 448 -1.00 -8.56 -21.04
CA ILE A 448 -0.23 -7.31 -21.00
C ILE A 448 1.20 -7.59 -20.55
N LYS A 449 1.41 -8.45 -19.54
CA LYS A 449 2.74 -8.86 -19.08
C LYS A 449 3.54 -9.51 -20.22
N GLU A 450 2.93 -10.45 -20.96
CA GLU A 450 3.55 -11.09 -22.12
C GLU A 450 3.95 -10.09 -23.22
N LYS A 451 3.13 -9.04 -23.43
CA LYS A 451 3.42 -7.99 -24.42
C LYS A 451 4.59 -7.09 -24.01
N TYR A 452 4.67 -6.65 -22.75
CA TYR A 452 5.60 -5.62 -22.30
C TYR A 452 6.85 -6.15 -21.58
N ASP A 453 6.81 -7.39 -21.10
CA ASP A 453 7.95 -8.04 -20.42
C ASP A 453 7.97 -9.55 -20.70
N LYS A 454 8.02 -9.91 -21.98
CA LYS A 454 7.95 -11.30 -22.49
C LYS A 454 9.02 -12.24 -21.91
N ASP A 455 10.18 -11.68 -21.53
CA ASP A 455 11.30 -12.44 -20.97
C ASP A 455 11.21 -12.57 -19.45
N ASP A 456 10.15 -11.99 -18.85
CA ASP A 456 9.92 -12.00 -17.41
C ASP A 456 11.09 -11.42 -16.61
N PHE A 457 11.65 -10.31 -17.11
CA PHE A 457 12.78 -9.65 -16.49
C PHE A 457 12.42 -9.04 -15.13
N PHE A 458 11.22 -8.44 -15.04
CA PHE A 458 10.68 -7.91 -13.79
C PHE A 458 9.85 -8.96 -13.08
N ASN A 459 10.50 -9.85 -12.33
CA ASN A 459 9.86 -10.94 -11.61
C ASN A 459 10.10 -10.85 -10.10
N PHE A 460 9.17 -11.39 -9.33
CA PHE A 460 9.26 -11.57 -7.89
C PHE A 460 8.25 -12.63 -7.43
N GLU A 461 8.19 -12.91 -6.13
CA GLU A 461 7.47 -14.06 -5.60
C GLU A 461 5.96 -14.06 -5.87
N GLN A 462 5.33 -12.87 -5.99
CA GLN A 462 3.89 -12.70 -6.30
C GLN A 462 3.68 -11.73 -7.47
N ASP A 463 4.48 -11.85 -8.50
CA ASP A 463 4.37 -11.09 -9.75
C ASP A 463 3.20 -11.57 -10.64
N ILE A 464 2.96 -10.89 -11.74
CA ILE A 464 2.03 -11.35 -12.79
C ILE A 464 2.78 -12.36 -13.66
N ARG A 465 2.43 -13.64 -13.53
CA ARG A 465 3.12 -14.74 -14.21
C ARG A 465 2.72 -14.86 -15.68
N ILE A 466 3.72 -15.03 -16.53
CA ILE A 466 3.53 -15.43 -17.92
C ILE A 466 3.35 -16.94 -17.95
N GLU A 467 2.28 -17.43 -18.56
CA GLU A 467 2.09 -18.86 -18.83
C GLU A 467 3.07 -19.30 -19.95
N ARG A 468 4.25 -19.79 -19.58
CA ARG A 468 5.13 -20.44 -20.55
C ARG A 468 4.44 -21.73 -21.01
N LYS A 469 3.89 -21.75 -22.23
CA LYS A 469 3.50 -23.00 -22.89
C LYS A 469 4.76 -23.86 -22.91
N LEU A 470 4.77 -24.92 -22.11
CA LEU A 470 5.80 -25.95 -22.23
C LEU A 470 5.69 -26.52 -23.64
N PHE A 471 6.73 -26.36 -24.43
CA PHE A 471 6.87 -26.92 -25.81
C PHE A 471 6.91 -28.43 -25.84
N TYR A 472 6.32 -29.13 -24.86
CA TYR A 472 6.28 -30.60 -24.77
C TYR A 472 5.04 -31.22 -25.39
N ASP A 473 4.02 -30.46 -25.83
CA ASP A 473 2.81 -31.02 -26.45
C ASP A 473 2.94 -31.24 -27.96
N PHE A 474 4.09 -31.03 -28.58
CA PHE A 474 4.30 -31.28 -30.02
C PHE A 474 5.17 -32.48 -30.35
N LEU A 475 5.45 -33.38 -29.42
CA LEU A 475 6.24 -34.60 -29.70
C LEU A 475 5.48 -35.91 -29.39
N VAL A 476 4.15 -35.88 -29.39
CA VAL A 476 3.33 -37.10 -29.36
C VAL A 476 2.25 -37.00 -30.46
N GLU A 477 2.65 -37.26 -31.68
CA GLU A 477 1.86 -37.89 -32.77
C GLU A 477 2.76 -38.84 -33.55
#